data_e3440320567cc1724383b899003c04c3
#
_entry.id   e3440320567cc1724383b899003c04c3
#
_cell.length_a   1.000
_cell.length_b   1.000
_cell.length_c   1.000
_cell.angle_alpha   90.00
_cell.angle_beta   90.00
_cell.angle_gamma   90.00
#
_symmetry.space_group_name_H-M   'P 1'
#
loop_
_entity.id
_entity.type
_entity.pdbx_description
1 polymer ?
#
loop_
_entity_poly.entity_id
_entity_poly.type
_entity_poly.pdbx_seq_one_letter_code
_entity_poly.pdbx_strand_id
1 'polypeptide(L)'
;LYVSGVLIALYLFYLWVSSRAEAQEPELMGPSAIIGGLARRRQIFVISFLFVYAAAVIFLAADPFVEGLVHTGKKLGISEFILIQWLAPLASESPELVIALLFTLRGQVTIAMTALISSEVNQLTLLIASMPVIFSISFGHPSAFPLDTQQSVEFLLTSAMSLFAIVL
;
A
#
# COMPACT_ATOMS: atom_id res chain seq x y z
N LEU A 1 -8.11 -15.41 11.26
CA LEU A 1 -6.90 -16.09 10.73
C LEU A 1 -7.16 -16.88 9.45
N TYR A 2 -8.27 -17.63 9.30
CA TYR A 2 -8.58 -18.33 8.03
C TYR A 2 -8.68 -17.35 6.87
N VAL A 3 -9.39 -16.23 7.04
CA VAL A 3 -9.49 -15.17 6.03
C VAL A 3 -8.11 -14.59 5.70
N SER A 4 -7.27 -14.33 6.72
CA SER A 4 -5.90 -13.87 6.51
C SER A 4 -5.08 -14.85 5.68
N GLY A 5 -5.20 -16.17 5.95
CA GLY A 5 -4.52 -17.20 5.16
C GLY A 5 -4.97 -17.20 3.69
N VAL A 6 -6.28 -17.06 3.43
CA VAL A 6 -6.82 -16.96 2.07
C VAL A 6 -6.30 -15.72 1.34
N LEU A 7 -6.31 -14.56 2.02
CA LEU A 7 -5.84 -13.31 1.42
C LEU A 7 -4.33 -13.35 1.12
N ILE A 8 -3.52 -13.92 2.01
CA ILE A 8 -2.09 -14.13 1.76
C ILE A 8 -1.89 -15.08 0.56
N ALA A 9 -2.65 -16.16 0.48
CA ALA A 9 -2.57 -17.09 -0.65
C ALA A 9 -2.95 -16.41 -1.97
N LEU A 10 -3.99 -15.57 -1.98
CA LEU A 10 -4.38 -14.77 -3.14
C LEU A 10 -3.28 -13.78 -3.54
N TYR A 11 -2.63 -13.13 -2.57
CA TYR A 11 -1.51 -12.24 -2.84
C TYR A 11 -0.31 -12.97 -3.45
N LEU A 12 0.04 -14.12 -2.91
CA LEU A 12 1.12 -14.95 -3.46
C LEU A 12 0.79 -15.46 -4.88
N PHE A 13 -0.48 -15.83 -5.12
CA PHE A 13 -0.94 -16.20 -6.44
C PHE A 13 -0.85 -15.01 -7.42
N TYR A 14 -1.27 -13.83 -7.00
CA TYR A 14 -1.12 -12.60 -7.77
C TYR A 14 0.34 -12.34 -8.14
N LEU A 15 1.27 -12.42 -7.16
CA LEU A 15 2.70 -12.25 -7.42
C LEU A 15 3.22 -13.30 -8.41
N TRP A 16 2.78 -14.54 -8.29
CA TRP A 16 3.18 -15.60 -9.20
C TRP A 16 2.68 -15.36 -10.63
N VAL A 17 1.43 -14.93 -10.82
CA VAL A 17 0.89 -14.55 -12.13
C VAL A 17 1.62 -13.33 -12.68
N SER A 18 1.78 -12.27 -11.88
CA SER A 18 2.46 -11.04 -12.28
C SER A 18 3.92 -11.27 -12.67
N SER A 19 4.61 -12.19 -12.00
CA SER A 19 6.00 -12.54 -12.34
C SER A 19 6.16 -13.24 -13.70
N ARG A 20 5.06 -13.75 -14.26
CA ARG A 20 5.01 -14.41 -15.58
C ARG A 20 4.48 -13.50 -16.70
N ALA A 21 3.89 -12.37 -16.33
CA ALA A 21 3.44 -11.40 -17.32
C ALA A 21 4.65 -10.74 -18.00
N GLU A 22 4.52 -10.44 -19.29
CA GLU A 22 5.52 -9.64 -19.99
C GLU A 22 5.58 -8.25 -19.35
N ALA A 23 6.73 -7.96 -18.73
CA ALA A 23 6.96 -6.66 -18.13
C ALA A 23 7.15 -5.62 -19.24
N GLN A 24 6.23 -4.67 -19.35
CA GLN A 24 6.50 -3.44 -20.08
C GLN A 24 7.47 -2.63 -19.20
N GLU A 25 8.74 -2.64 -19.58
CA GLU A 25 9.74 -1.84 -18.88
C GLU A 25 9.46 -0.36 -19.14
N PRO A 26 9.14 0.43 -18.11
CA PRO A 26 8.97 1.86 -18.26
C PRO A 26 10.30 2.49 -18.67
N GLU A 27 10.27 3.48 -19.55
CA GLU A 27 11.45 4.27 -19.84
C GLU A 27 11.98 4.91 -18.56
N LEU A 28 13.18 4.48 -18.16
CA LEU A 28 13.82 5.00 -16.96
C LEU A 28 14.20 6.47 -17.18
N MET A 29 13.73 7.36 -16.30
CA MET A 29 14.00 8.80 -16.37
C MET A 29 14.52 9.34 -15.04
N GLY A 30 15.34 10.39 -15.09
CA GLY A 30 15.86 11.04 -13.90
C GLY A 30 16.72 10.13 -13.03
N PRO A 31 16.57 10.13 -11.70
CA PRO A 31 17.39 9.31 -10.80
C PRO A 31 17.32 7.81 -11.09
N SER A 32 16.19 7.29 -11.54
CA SER A 32 16.02 5.88 -11.89
C SER A 32 16.87 5.47 -13.09
N ALA A 33 17.05 6.36 -14.08
CA ALA A 33 17.93 6.11 -15.22
C ALA A 33 19.40 6.03 -14.80
N ILE A 34 19.82 6.87 -13.85
CA ILE A 34 21.18 6.85 -13.29
C ILE A 34 21.42 5.51 -12.58
N ILE A 35 20.48 5.06 -11.75
CA ILE A 35 20.58 3.78 -11.04
C ILE A 35 20.54 2.61 -12.01
N GLY A 36 19.66 2.66 -13.03
CA GLY A 36 19.57 1.65 -14.09
C GLY A 36 20.85 1.50 -14.92
N GLY A 37 21.61 2.58 -15.12
CA GLY A 37 22.90 2.57 -15.81
C GLY A 37 24.08 2.04 -15.00
N LEU A 38 23.89 1.74 -13.71
CA LEU A 38 24.97 1.19 -12.87
C LEU A 38 25.24 -0.27 -13.18
N ALA A 39 26.49 -0.72 -12.95
CA ALA A 39 26.81 -2.15 -12.96
C ALA A 39 25.94 -2.92 -11.95
N ARG A 40 25.42 -4.09 -12.32
CA ARG A 40 24.41 -4.87 -11.58
C ARG A 40 24.67 -4.98 -10.07
N ARG A 41 25.91 -5.18 -9.65
CA ARG A 41 26.25 -5.26 -8.22
C ARG A 41 26.02 -3.92 -7.49
N ARG A 42 26.43 -2.80 -8.12
CA ARG A 42 26.22 -1.47 -7.56
C ARG A 42 24.74 -1.09 -7.57
N GLN A 43 24.03 -1.46 -8.61
CA GLN A 43 22.58 -1.25 -8.74
C GLN A 43 21.84 -1.97 -7.60
N ILE A 44 22.11 -3.26 -7.37
CA ILE A 44 21.49 -4.03 -6.28
C ILE A 44 21.83 -3.39 -4.92
N PHE A 45 23.09 -3.00 -4.70
CA PHE A 45 23.49 -2.35 -3.44
C PHE A 45 22.73 -1.04 -3.21
N VAL A 46 22.64 -0.15 -4.22
CA VAL A 46 21.94 1.13 -4.12
C VAL A 46 20.47 0.91 -3.87
N ILE A 47 19.82 0.00 -4.62
CA ILE A 47 18.39 -0.31 -4.44
C ILE A 47 18.13 -0.88 -3.04
N SER A 48 18.95 -1.83 -2.58
CA SER A 48 18.80 -2.41 -1.24
C SER A 48 19.01 -1.37 -0.14
N PHE A 49 20.01 -0.51 -0.30
CA PHE A 49 20.26 0.59 0.64
C PHE A 49 19.08 1.55 0.70
N LEU A 50 18.56 1.98 -0.44
CA LEU A 50 17.40 2.89 -0.50
C LEU A 50 16.15 2.23 0.10
N PHE A 51 15.96 0.93 -0.13
CA PHE A 51 14.85 0.19 0.44
C PHE A 51 14.93 0.11 1.97
N VAL A 52 16.09 -0.24 2.52
CA VAL A 52 16.32 -0.29 3.97
C VAL A 52 16.19 1.11 4.58
N TYR A 53 16.74 2.12 3.92
CA TYR A 53 16.63 3.51 4.35
C TYR A 53 15.17 3.96 4.41
N ALA A 54 14.39 3.72 3.34
CA ALA A 54 12.97 4.05 3.31
C ALA A 54 12.18 3.32 4.42
N ALA A 55 12.43 2.02 4.60
CA ALA A 55 11.79 1.24 5.66
C ALA A 55 12.12 1.81 7.06
N ALA A 56 13.38 2.17 7.31
CA ALA A 56 13.80 2.78 8.58
C ALA A 56 13.12 4.14 8.80
N VAL A 57 13.07 4.99 7.77
CA VAL A 57 12.40 6.31 7.86
C VAL A 57 10.92 6.14 8.16
N ILE A 58 10.22 5.23 7.45
CA ILE A 58 8.80 4.96 7.67
C ILE A 58 8.58 4.47 9.11
N PHE A 59 9.38 3.51 9.57
CA PHE A 59 9.28 2.97 10.92
C PHE A 59 9.46 4.04 12.00
N LEU A 60 10.45 4.91 11.84
CA LEU A 60 10.73 6.00 12.79
C LEU A 60 9.72 7.14 12.73
N ALA A 61 9.12 7.36 11.57
CA ALA A 61 8.17 8.44 11.35
C ALA A 61 6.72 8.06 11.67
N ALA A 62 6.39 6.78 11.75
CA ALA A 62 5.01 6.31 11.91
C ALA A 62 4.35 6.86 13.17
N ASP A 63 4.96 6.68 14.34
CA ASP A 63 4.39 7.15 15.61
C ASP A 63 4.26 8.67 15.66
N PRO A 64 5.32 9.48 15.37
CA PRO A 64 5.20 10.93 15.34
C PRO A 64 4.17 11.45 14.33
N PHE A 65 4.00 10.75 13.20
CA PHE A 65 3.00 11.11 12.21
C PHE A 65 1.58 10.92 12.76
N VAL A 66 1.29 9.76 13.33
CA VAL A 66 -0.03 9.47 13.92
C VAL A 66 -0.35 10.43 15.07
N GLU A 67 0.59 10.64 15.98
CA GLU A 67 0.41 11.60 17.09
C GLU A 67 0.16 13.01 16.58
N GLY A 68 0.93 13.47 15.60
CA GLY A 68 0.77 14.78 14.96
C GLY A 68 -0.59 14.94 14.29
N LEU A 69 -1.06 13.89 13.62
CA LEU A 69 -2.36 13.85 12.95
C LEU A 69 -3.49 14.00 13.98
N VAL A 70 -3.50 13.16 15.02
CA VAL A 70 -4.52 13.17 16.08
C VAL A 70 -4.51 14.51 16.84
N HIS A 71 -3.33 15.01 17.19
CA HIS A 71 -3.20 16.30 17.90
C HIS A 71 -3.72 17.48 17.06
N THR A 72 -3.38 17.51 15.77
CA THR A 72 -3.85 18.56 14.84
C THR A 72 -5.38 18.49 14.68
N GLY A 73 -5.91 17.28 14.55
CA GLY A 73 -7.34 17.09 14.43
C GLY A 73 -8.11 17.56 15.65
N LYS A 74 -7.64 17.22 16.83
CA LYS A 74 -8.24 17.70 18.08
C LYS A 74 -8.25 19.24 18.17
N LYS A 75 -7.16 19.88 17.75
CA LYS A 75 -7.09 21.37 17.71
C LYS A 75 -8.05 21.99 16.71
N LEU A 76 -8.30 21.34 15.59
CA LEU A 76 -9.20 21.81 14.54
C LEU A 76 -10.67 21.41 14.77
N GLY A 77 -10.96 20.67 15.84
CA GLY A 77 -12.30 20.14 16.11
C GLY A 77 -12.76 19.08 15.11
N ILE A 78 -11.82 18.47 14.38
CA ILE A 78 -12.10 17.39 13.42
C ILE A 78 -12.10 16.08 14.20
N SER A 79 -13.10 15.24 13.95
CA SER A 79 -13.16 13.92 14.58
C SER A 79 -11.94 13.07 14.17
N GLU A 80 -11.41 12.31 15.11
CA GLU A 80 -10.29 11.37 14.90
C GLU A 80 -10.61 10.38 13.77
N PHE A 81 -11.86 9.97 13.67
CA PHE A 81 -12.37 9.12 12.60
C PHE A 81 -12.13 9.74 11.20
N ILE A 82 -12.53 10.99 10.97
CA ILE A 82 -12.32 11.68 9.68
C ILE A 82 -10.84 11.84 9.35
N LEU A 83 -10.00 12.09 10.35
CA LEU A 83 -8.56 12.22 10.16
C LEU A 83 -7.94 10.90 9.69
N ILE A 84 -8.29 9.80 10.33
CA ILE A 84 -7.77 8.47 9.99
C ILE A 84 -8.33 8.00 8.65
N GLN A 85 -9.64 8.21 8.43
CA GLN A 85 -10.34 7.74 7.24
C GLN A 85 -9.94 8.48 5.97
N TRP A 86 -9.68 9.78 6.04
CA TRP A 86 -9.45 10.62 4.86
C TRP A 86 -8.05 11.17 4.75
N LEU A 87 -7.54 11.75 5.82
CA LEU A 87 -6.28 12.47 5.76
C LEU A 87 -5.07 11.52 5.77
N ALA A 88 -5.13 10.43 6.54
CA ALA A 88 -4.06 9.46 6.57
C ALA A 88 -3.89 8.72 5.23
N PRO A 89 -4.94 8.17 4.58
CA PRO A 89 -4.83 7.61 3.24
C PRO A 89 -4.35 8.62 2.20
N LEU A 90 -4.90 9.85 2.21
CA LEU A 90 -4.47 10.88 1.29
C LEU A 90 -2.97 11.19 1.42
N ALA A 91 -2.45 11.21 2.63
CA ALA A 91 -1.03 11.44 2.88
C ALA A 91 -0.16 10.23 2.48
N SER A 92 -0.60 8.99 2.79
CA SER A 92 0.16 7.77 2.52
C SER A 92 0.11 7.34 1.05
N GLU A 93 -1.00 7.57 0.36
CA GLU A 93 -1.22 7.14 -1.03
C GLU A 93 -0.93 8.23 -2.07
N SER A 94 -0.68 9.47 -1.61
CA SER A 94 -0.34 10.57 -2.52
C SER A 94 0.86 10.29 -3.44
N PRO A 95 1.93 9.59 -3.04
CA PRO A 95 3.02 9.25 -3.95
C PRO A 95 2.57 8.35 -5.11
N GLU A 96 1.73 7.35 -4.86
CA GLU A 96 1.17 6.48 -5.90
C GLU A 96 0.30 7.25 -6.87
N LEU A 97 -0.56 8.13 -6.35
CA LEU A 97 -1.41 8.99 -7.16
C LEU A 97 -0.59 9.91 -8.06
N VAL A 98 0.46 10.55 -7.54
CA VAL A 98 1.36 11.42 -8.30
C VAL A 98 2.09 10.63 -9.39
N ILE A 99 2.59 9.43 -9.08
CA ILE A 99 3.26 8.56 -10.05
C ILE A 99 2.30 8.15 -11.16
N ALA A 100 1.08 7.69 -10.81
CA ALA A 100 0.08 7.30 -11.78
C ALA A 100 -0.33 8.47 -12.69
N LEU A 101 -0.51 9.67 -12.13
CA LEU A 101 -0.80 10.88 -12.88
C LEU A 101 0.33 11.22 -13.86
N LEU A 102 1.59 11.17 -13.41
CA LEU A 102 2.76 11.45 -14.27
C LEU A 102 2.87 10.47 -15.43
N PHE A 103 2.66 9.19 -15.22
CA PHE A 103 2.66 8.19 -16.30
C PHE A 103 1.48 8.41 -17.26
N THR A 104 0.30 8.72 -16.74
CA THR A 104 -0.88 9.03 -17.57
C THR A 104 -0.64 10.25 -18.45
N LEU A 105 -0.11 11.34 -17.89
CA LEU A 105 0.22 12.56 -18.65
C LEU A 105 1.29 12.33 -19.71
N ARG A 106 2.13 11.31 -19.56
CA ARG A 106 3.12 10.88 -20.56
C ARG A 106 2.58 9.87 -21.58
N GLY A 107 1.28 9.58 -21.56
CA GLY A 107 0.66 8.60 -22.45
C GLY A 107 0.92 7.14 -22.07
N GLN A 108 1.56 6.88 -20.94
CA GLN A 108 1.87 5.52 -20.45
C GLN A 108 0.76 5.00 -19.52
N VAL A 109 -0.49 5.02 -20.01
CA VAL A 109 -1.68 4.71 -19.23
C VAL A 109 -1.65 3.29 -18.66
N THR A 110 -1.16 2.33 -19.44
CA THR A 110 -1.06 0.92 -18.99
C THR A 110 -0.16 0.79 -17.76
N ILE A 111 0.98 1.49 -17.73
CA ILE A 111 1.90 1.48 -16.59
C ILE A 111 1.25 2.14 -15.37
N ALA A 112 0.57 3.28 -15.57
CA ALA A 112 -0.17 3.96 -14.51
C ALA A 112 -1.23 3.05 -13.88
N MET A 113 -2.05 2.40 -14.72
CA MET A 113 -3.09 1.48 -14.26
C MET A 113 -2.51 0.25 -13.56
N THR A 114 -1.44 -0.33 -14.09
CA THR A 114 -0.76 -1.47 -13.46
C THR A 114 -0.23 -1.09 -12.07
N ALA A 115 0.37 0.09 -11.92
CA ALA A 115 0.87 0.57 -10.63
C ALA A 115 -0.28 0.74 -9.61
N LEU A 116 -1.39 1.37 -10.00
CA LEU A 116 -2.57 1.54 -9.14
C LEU A 116 -3.21 0.21 -8.75
N ILE A 117 -3.44 -0.69 -9.70
CA ILE A 117 -4.02 -2.01 -9.42
C ILE A 117 -3.11 -2.83 -8.52
N SER A 118 -1.79 -2.78 -8.74
CA SER A 118 -0.83 -3.47 -7.90
C SER A 118 -0.83 -2.97 -6.45
N SER A 119 -0.93 -1.65 -6.26
CA SER A 119 -1.06 -1.03 -4.93
C SER A 119 -2.36 -1.46 -4.25
N GLU A 120 -3.48 -1.40 -4.94
CA GLU A 120 -4.80 -1.82 -4.45
C GLU A 120 -4.82 -3.28 -4.03
N VAL A 121 -4.28 -4.18 -4.87
CA VAL A 121 -4.18 -5.61 -4.54
C VAL A 121 -3.33 -5.82 -3.29
N ASN A 122 -2.22 -5.12 -3.14
CA ASN A 122 -1.36 -5.19 -1.96
C ASN A 122 -2.11 -4.75 -0.68
N GLN A 123 -2.83 -3.64 -0.75
CA GLN A 123 -3.61 -3.10 0.38
C GLN A 123 -4.76 -4.04 0.76
N LEU A 124 -5.57 -4.47 -0.18
CA LEU A 124 -6.75 -5.31 0.07
C LEU A 124 -6.42 -6.75 0.44
N THR A 125 -5.23 -7.23 0.14
CA THR A 125 -4.82 -8.60 0.45
C THR A 125 -3.79 -8.67 1.57
N LEU A 126 -2.55 -8.27 1.30
CA LEU A 126 -1.44 -8.43 2.25
C LEU A 126 -1.60 -7.56 3.49
N LEU A 127 -1.96 -6.27 3.33
CA LEU A 127 -2.08 -5.35 4.45
C LEU A 127 -3.23 -5.80 5.38
N ILE A 128 -4.43 -6.01 4.82
CA ILE A 128 -5.59 -6.47 5.60
C ILE A 128 -5.32 -7.83 6.26
N ALA A 129 -4.70 -8.77 5.55
CA ALA A 129 -4.37 -10.07 6.08
C ALA A 129 -3.34 -10.03 7.22
N SER A 130 -2.42 -9.07 7.20
CA SER A 130 -1.37 -8.93 8.21
C SER A 130 -1.92 -8.46 9.56
N MET A 131 -3.00 -7.67 9.58
CA MET A 131 -3.57 -7.11 10.82
C MET A 131 -3.98 -8.17 11.84
N PRO A 132 -4.81 -9.19 11.51
CA PRO A 132 -5.16 -10.25 12.47
C PRO A 132 -3.97 -11.12 12.87
N VAL A 133 -2.97 -11.25 12.00
CA VAL A 133 -1.75 -12.00 12.30
C VAL A 133 -0.91 -11.25 13.34
N ILE A 134 -0.63 -9.96 13.12
CA ILE A 134 0.13 -9.12 14.06
C ILE A 134 -0.61 -9.02 15.39
N PHE A 135 -1.94 -8.83 15.36
CA PHE A 135 -2.78 -8.81 16.54
C PHE A 135 -2.66 -10.10 17.35
N SER A 136 -2.75 -11.26 16.69
CA SER A 136 -2.58 -12.57 17.34
C SER A 136 -1.19 -12.77 17.96
N ILE A 137 -0.14 -12.30 17.27
CA ILE A 137 1.23 -12.34 17.79
C ILE A 137 1.35 -11.46 19.04
N SER A 138 0.78 -10.26 19.03
CA SER A 138 0.80 -9.34 20.16
C SER A 138 0.07 -9.91 21.40
N PHE A 139 -0.99 -10.68 21.20
CA PHE A 139 -1.72 -11.35 22.28
C PHE A 139 -1.11 -12.68 22.73
N GLY A 140 -0.12 -13.20 22.01
CA GLY A 140 0.52 -14.49 22.30
C GLY A 140 -0.34 -15.72 21.99
N HIS A 141 -1.53 -15.56 21.41
CA HIS A 141 -2.43 -16.63 20.97
C HIS A 141 -3.26 -16.22 19.75
N PRO A 142 -3.76 -17.19 18.96
CA PRO A 142 -4.66 -16.92 17.86
C PRO A 142 -5.93 -16.20 18.35
N SER A 143 -6.10 -14.95 17.92
CA SER A 143 -7.24 -14.11 18.31
C SER A 143 -7.94 -13.54 17.09
N ALA A 144 -9.27 -13.37 17.20
CA ALA A 144 -10.02 -12.65 16.19
C ALA A 144 -9.73 -11.16 16.31
N PHE A 145 -9.48 -10.51 15.19
CA PHE A 145 -9.35 -9.05 15.14
C PHE A 145 -10.74 -8.44 15.33
N PRO A 146 -10.96 -7.65 16.39
CA PRO A 146 -12.28 -7.06 16.66
C PRO A 146 -12.56 -5.96 15.64
N LEU A 147 -13.70 -6.07 14.97
CA LEU A 147 -14.24 -5.03 14.10
C LEU A 147 -15.49 -4.44 14.75
N ASP A 148 -15.59 -3.14 14.79
CA ASP A 148 -16.82 -2.47 15.16
C ASP A 148 -17.83 -2.46 13.99
N THR A 149 -19.04 -1.98 14.25
CA THR A 149 -20.11 -1.94 13.25
C THR A 149 -19.74 -1.02 12.07
N GLN A 150 -19.07 0.08 12.35
CA GLN A 150 -18.66 1.06 11.36
C GLN A 150 -17.58 0.50 10.42
N GLN A 151 -16.53 -0.12 10.99
CA GLN A 151 -15.49 -0.81 10.24
C GLN A 151 -16.06 -1.93 9.37
N SER A 152 -17.06 -2.69 9.88
CA SER A 152 -17.73 -3.74 9.12
C SER A 152 -18.48 -3.20 7.91
N VAL A 153 -19.17 -2.06 8.03
CA VAL A 153 -19.83 -1.38 6.91
C VAL A 153 -18.82 -0.88 5.89
N GLU A 154 -17.68 -0.34 6.33
CA GLU A 154 -16.61 0.10 5.45
C GLU A 154 -15.98 -1.03 4.64
N PHE A 155 -15.75 -2.19 5.27
CA PHE A 155 -15.30 -3.38 4.57
C PHE A 155 -16.29 -3.83 3.48
N LEU A 156 -17.59 -3.80 3.78
CA LEU A 156 -18.63 -4.10 2.79
C LEU A 156 -18.65 -3.11 1.64
N LEU A 157 -18.53 -1.81 1.93
CA LEU A 157 -18.48 -0.75 0.93
C LEU A 157 -17.24 -0.90 0.03
N THR A 158 -16.06 -1.09 0.61
CA THR A 158 -14.81 -1.30 -0.12
C THR A 158 -14.90 -2.53 -1.02
N SER A 159 -15.45 -3.64 -0.50
CA SER A 159 -15.67 -4.86 -1.30
C SER A 159 -16.62 -4.63 -2.47
N ALA A 160 -17.71 -3.88 -2.26
CA ALA A 160 -18.66 -3.54 -3.31
C ALA A 160 -18.04 -2.61 -4.38
N MET A 161 -17.24 -1.63 -3.96
CA MET A 161 -16.51 -0.74 -4.87
C MET A 161 -15.48 -1.50 -5.70
N SER A 162 -14.73 -2.43 -5.09
CA SER A 162 -13.75 -3.26 -5.80
C SER A 162 -14.44 -4.17 -6.84
N LEU A 163 -15.58 -4.78 -6.50
CA LEU A 163 -16.37 -5.56 -7.45
C LEU A 163 -16.89 -4.70 -8.60
N PHE A 164 -17.35 -3.48 -8.30
CA PHE A 164 -17.81 -2.54 -9.32
C PHE A 164 -16.68 -2.13 -10.27
N ALA A 165 -15.48 -1.87 -9.74
CA ALA A 165 -14.31 -1.52 -10.54
C ALA A 165 -13.84 -2.66 -11.48
N ILE A 166 -14.09 -3.93 -11.13
CA ILE A 166 -13.77 -5.09 -11.99
C ILE A 166 -14.76 -5.20 -13.16
N VAL A 167 -15.99 -4.72 -12.98
CA VAL A 167 -17.06 -4.85 -14.00
C VAL A 167 -17.05 -3.69 -15.01
N LEU A 168 -16.43 -2.57 -14.67
CA LEU A 168 -16.24 -1.42 -15.58
C LEU A 168 -15.10 -1.62 -16.55
#